data_ead15c066415a881b59298d114009b6f
#
_entry.id   ead15c066415a881b59298d114009b6f
#
_cell.length_a   1.000
_cell.length_b   1.000
_cell.length_c   1.000
_cell.angle_alpha   90.00
_cell.angle_beta   90.00
_cell.angle_gamma   90.00
#
_symmetry.space_group_name_H-M   'P 1'
#
loop_
_entity.id
_entity.type
_entity.pdbx_description
1 polymer ?
#
loop_
_entity_poly.entity_id
_entity_poly.type
_entity_poly.pdbx_seq_one_letter_code
_entity_poly.pdbx_strand_id
1 'polypeptide(L)'
;FNAIANPVHDLLGRKVLVTAGGTREPLDPIRYIGNRSSGKQGFAIARAAARRGADVTLILANSELPDPSGVRCIRVSTAQEMFDRVDQEFDTCDLLVMSAAVADAKPLQVSESKIKKGSLTSIELASNPDIVATVASRKKNQAVIAFAAETSLDIEEGKRKLLSKNADILFLNDVAGSEIFGS
;
A
#
# COMPACT_ATOMS: atom_id res chain seq x y z
N PHE A 1 15.22 -0.65 34.74
CA PHE A 1 16.24 -1.32 33.93
C PHE A 1 15.95 -1.06 32.46
N ASN A 2 16.51 0.02 31.90
CA ASN A 2 16.52 0.23 30.45
C ASN A 2 17.67 -0.62 29.89
N ALA A 3 17.40 -1.83 29.47
CA ALA A 3 18.28 -2.53 28.55
C ALA A 3 18.26 -1.72 27.25
N ILE A 4 19.30 -0.95 26.98
CA ILE A 4 19.57 -0.41 25.66
C ILE A 4 19.93 -1.64 24.82
N ALA A 5 18.93 -2.25 24.21
CA ALA A 5 19.17 -3.28 23.21
C ALA A 5 19.97 -2.62 22.10
N ASN A 6 21.18 -3.11 21.83
CA ASN A 6 21.96 -2.67 20.68
C ASN A 6 21.06 -2.77 19.45
N PRO A 7 20.96 -1.73 18.62
CA PRO A 7 20.13 -1.78 17.43
C PRO A 7 20.62 -2.95 16.57
N VAL A 8 19.71 -3.88 16.27
CA VAL A 8 20.00 -4.99 15.36
C VAL A 8 20.03 -4.41 13.94
N HIS A 9 21.19 -4.43 13.29
CA HIS A 9 21.39 -3.94 11.93
C HIS A 9 21.37 -5.09 10.91
N ASP A 10 20.40 -6.00 11.04
CA ASP A 10 20.28 -7.19 10.18
C ASP A 10 19.73 -6.89 8.78
N LEU A 11 19.27 -5.65 8.53
CA LEU A 11 18.88 -5.16 7.20
C LEU A 11 19.90 -4.18 6.61
N LEU A 12 21.10 -4.10 7.15
CA LEU A 12 22.13 -3.20 6.64
C LEU A 12 22.44 -3.50 5.17
N GLY A 13 22.38 -2.46 4.33
CA GLY A 13 22.62 -2.57 2.89
C GLY A 13 21.44 -3.16 2.09
N ARG A 14 20.31 -3.51 2.72
CA ARG A 14 19.10 -3.94 2.04
C ARG A 14 18.25 -2.74 1.64
N LYS A 15 17.71 -2.79 0.43
CA LYS A 15 16.77 -1.80 -0.10
C LYS A 15 15.34 -2.29 0.11
N VAL A 16 14.57 -1.58 0.92
CA VAL A 16 13.21 -1.94 1.30
C VAL A 16 12.24 -0.91 0.72
N LEU A 17 11.33 -1.37 -0.13
CA LEU A 17 10.25 -0.57 -0.71
C LEU A 17 8.97 -0.87 0.06
N VAL A 18 8.34 0.16 0.64
CA VAL A 18 7.10 0.02 1.42
C VAL A 18 6.04 0.91 0.80
N THR A 19 4.80 0.42 0.69
CA THR A 19 3.65 1.27 0.38
C THR A 19 2.77 1.45 1.61
N ALA A 20 2.14 2.62 1.76
CA ALA A 20 1.25 2.91 2.89
C ALA A 20 0.13 3.88 2.51
N GLY A 21 -0.89 3.95 3.36
CA GLY A 21 -2.03 4.85 3.18
C GLY A 21 -3.10 4.26 2.27
N GLY A 22 -4.09 5.06 1.92
CA GLY A 22 -5.18 4.68 1.03
C GLY A 22 -5.19 5.52 -0.25
N THR A 23 -5.29 4.88 -1.40
CA THR A 23 -5.44 5.61 -2.67
C THR A 23 -6.81 6.27 -2.75
N ARG A 24 -6.89 7.36 -3.48
CA ARG A 24 -8.10 8.15 -3.70
C ARG A 24 -8.28 8.34 -5.20
N GLU A 25 -9.36 7.76 -5.72
CA GLU A 25 -9.67 7.82 -7.14
C GLU A 25 -10.64 8.97 -7.37
N PRO A 26 -10.24 10.05 -8.04
CA PRO A 26 -11.05 11.25 -8.14
C PRO A 26 -12.33 11.00 -8.94
N LEU A 27 -13.44 11.55 -8.46
CA LEU A 27 -14.72 11.60 -9.15
C LEU A 27 -14.94 13.00 -9.75
N ASP A 28 -14.59 14.01 -8.98
CA ASP A 28 -14.58 15.42 -9.35
C ASP A 28 -13.54 16.17 -8.47
N PRO A 29 -13.34 17.49 -8.60
CA PRO A 29 -12.32 18.23 -7.84
C PRO A 29 -12.42 18.12 -6.31
N ILE A 30 -13.54 17.63 -5.77
CA ILE A 30 -13.77 17.58 -4.32
C ILE A 30 -14.16 16.20 -3.79
N ARG A 31 -14.53 15.26 -4.65
CA ARG A 31 -14.98 13.92 -4.26
C ARG A 31 -14.10 12.83 -4.87
N TYR A 32 -13.94 11.76 -4.14
CA TYR A 32 -13.17 10.59 -4.56
C TYR A 32 -13.80 9.30 -4.03
N ILE A 33 -13.44 8.19 -4.65
CA ILE A 33 -13.63 6.83 -4.15
C ILE A 33 -12.29 6.37 -3.58
N GLY A 34 -12.31 5.66 -2.47
CA GLY A 34 -11.09 5.14 -1.87
C GLY A 34 -11.35 4.28 -0.65
N ASN A 35 -10.33 3.60 -0.19
CA ASN A 35 -10.36 2.74 0.97
C ASN A 35 -10.00 3.51 2.25
N ARG A 36 -10.62 3.13 3.37
CA ARG A 36 -10.22 3.64 4.68
C ARG A 36 -8.84 3.10 5.03
N SER A 37 -7.86 3.98 5.20
CA SER A 37 -6.53 3.62 5.68
C SER A 37 -5.84 4.84 6.27
N SER A 38 -5.29 4.70 7.45
CA SER A 38 -4.47 5.74 8.09
C SER A 38 -3.02 5.75 7.63
N GLY A 39 -2.55 4.64 7.02
CA GLY A 39 -1.15 4.44 6.65
C GLY A 39 -0.23 4.03 7.80
N LYS A 40 -0.72 3.97 9.04
CA LYS A 40 0.07 3.69 10.25
C LYS A 40 0.88 2.39 10.16
N GLN A 41 0.30 1.32 9.61
CA GLN A 41 0.97 0.02 9.50
C GLN A 41 2.20 0.11 8.60
N GLY A 42 2.06 0.57 7.36
CA GLY A 42 3.19 0.71 6.44
C GLY A 42 4.23 1.71 6.94
N PHE A 43 3.78 2.79 7.58
CA PHE A 43 4.67 3.74 8.26
C PHE A 43 5.50 3.07 9.37
N ALA A 44 4.87 2.25 10.22
CA ALA A 44 5.56 1.51 11.28
C ALA A 44 6.57 0.51 10.71
N ILE A 45 6.22 -0.19 9.61
CA ILE A 45 7.11 -1.12 8.91
C ILE A 45 8.32 -0.37 8.34
N ALA A 46 8.10 0.74 7.63
CA ALA A 46 9.17 1.55 7.05
C ALA A 46 10.15 2.04 8.13
N ARG A 47 9.61 2.55 9.25
CA ARG A 47 10.41 2.98 10.40
C ARG A 47 11.18 1.83 11.05
N ALA A 48 10.58 0.66 11.18
CA ALA A 48 11.23 -0.51 11.73
C ALA A 48 12.38 -1.00 10.85
N ALA A 49 12.17 -1.03 9.52
CA ALA A 49 13.20 -1.40 8.56
C ALA A 49 14.39 -0.41 8.58
N ALA A 50 14.12 0.90 8.61
CA ALA A 50 15.16 1.92 8.71
C ALA A 50 15.98 1.80 10.02
N ARG A 51 15.34 1.52 11.16
CA ARG A 51 16.03 1.27 12.42
C ARG A 51 16.94 0.04 12.38
N ARG A 52 16.64 -0.92 11.53
CA ARG A 52 17.44 -2.15 11.30
C ARG A 52 18.51 -1.96 10.23
N GLY A 53 18.70 -0.71 9.74
CA GLY A 53 19.78 -0.34 8.83
C GLY A 53 19.45 -0.45 7.35
N ALA A 54 18.18 -0.67 6.97
CA ALA A 54 17.78 -0.70 5.57
C ALA A 54 17.79 0.71 4.94
N ASP A 55 18.07 0.76 3.64
CA ASP A 55 17.75 1.89 2.77
C ASP A 55 16.27 1.79 2.38
N VAL A 56 15.43 2.67 2.96
CA VAL A 56 13.98 2.53 2.86
C VAL A 56 13.38 3.62 1.98
N THR A 57 12.59 3.18 1.00
CA THR A 57 11.67 4.04 0.25
C THR A 57 10.23 3.76 0.68
N LEU A 58 9.51 4.78 1.10
CA LEU A 58 8.08 4.73 1.46
C LEU A 58 7.25 5.48 0.42
N ILE A 59 6.40 4.76 -0.31
CA ILE A 59 5.39 5.35 -1.20
C ILE A 59 4.12 5.53 -0.36
N LEU A 60 3.74 6.77 -0.13
CA LEU A 60 2.70 7.13 0.84
C LEU A 60 1.50 7.79 0.14
N ALA A 61 0.34 7.12 0.19
CA ALA A 61 -0.91 7.62 -0.38
C ALA A 61 -1.76 8.33 0.69
N ASN A 62 -2.06 9.61 0.45
CA ASN A 62 -3.07 10.40 1.17
C ASN A 62 -3.05 10.25 2.72
N SER A 63 -1.89 10.20 3.31
CA SER A 63 -1.71 10.14 4.76
C SER A 63 -1.17 11.47 5.29
N GLU A 64 -1.64 11.87 6.47
CA GLU A 64 -1.19 13.07 7.19
C GLU A 64 -0.02 12.79 8.14
N LEU A 65 0.45 11.53 8.20
CA LEU A 65 1.58 11.18 9.04
C LEU A 65 2.84 11.94 8.59
N PRO A 66 3.64 12.45 9.54
CA PRO A 66 4.92 13.08 9.22
C PRO A 66 5.90 12.04 8.67
N ASP A 67 6.79 12.47 7.77
CA ASP A 67 7.75 11.55 7.17
C ASP A 67 8.67 10.94 8.25
N PRO A 68 8.87 9.61 8.24
CA PRO A 68 9.73 8.96 9.22
C PRO A 68 11.20 9.32 8.97
N SER A 69 11.94 9.57 10.05
CA SER A 69 13.36 9.89 9.96
C SER A 69 14.15 8.74 9.30
N GLY A 70 15.04 9.09 8.38
CA GLY A 70 15.89 8.13 7.66
C GLY A 70 15.17 7.32 6.58
N VAL A 71 13.99 7.77 6.14
CA VAL A 71 13.20 7.13 5.09
C VAL A 71 12.98 8.10 3.95
N ARG A 72 13.21 7.68 2.71
CA ARG A 72 12.85 8.43 1.50
C ARG A 72 11.35 8.29 1.24
N CYS A 73 10.60 9.38 1.37
CA CYS A 73 9.16 9.38 1.15
C CYS A 73 8.80 9.89 -0.25
N ILE A 74 7.91 9.15 -0.94
CA ILE A 74 7.32 9.54 -2.22
C ILE A 74 5.80 9.61 -2.01
N ARG A 75 5.21 10.79 -2.19
CA ARG A 75 3.78 10.99 -2.00
C ARG A 75 3.04 10.76 -3.31
N VAL A 76 1.92 10.05 -3.22
CA VAL A 76 1.03 9.74 -4.33
C VAL A 76 -0.42 9.91 -3.88
N SER A 77 -1.35 9.99 -4.84
CA SER A 77 -2.78 10.10 -4.55
C SER A 77 -3.56 8.89 -5.06
N THR A 78 -3.37 8.50 -6.30
CA THR A 78 -4.16 7.47 -6.97
C THR A 78 -3.46 6.11 -7.01
N ALA A 79 -4.22 5.06 -7.34
CA ALA A 79 -3.67 3.72 -7.58
C ALA A 79 -2.68 3.71 -8.76
N GLN A 80 -2.96 4.50 -9.80
CA GLN A 80 -2.06 4.60 -10.95
C GLN A 80 -0.73 5.25 -10.59
N GLU A 81 -0.75 6.37 -9.85
CA GLU A 81 0.48 7.01 -9.37
C GLU A 81 1.29 6.06 -8.46
N MET A 82 0.61 5.31 -7.60
CA MET A 82 1.27 4.31 -6.75
C MET A 82 1.89 3.20 -7.60
N PHE A 83 1.17 2.68 -8.59
CA PHE A 83 1.69 1.69 -9.53
C PHE A 83 2.95 2.19 -10.21
N ASP A 84 2.92 3.39 -10.80
CA ASP A 84 4.05 3.96 -11.53
C ASP A 84 5.29 4.08 -10.64
N ARG A 85 5.13 4.46 -9.38
CA ARG A 85 6.24 4.57 -8.42
C ARG A 85 6.76 3.22 -7.96
N VAL A 86 5.88 2.26 -7.65
CA VAL A 86 6.30 0.90 -7.31
C VAL A 86 7.04 0.27 -8.49
N ASP A 87 6.52 0.45 -9.71
CA ASP A 87 7.12 -0.08 -10.94
C ASP A 87 8.55 0.43 -11.17
N GLN A 88 8.77 1.73 -10.96
CA GLN A 88 10.09 2.37 -11.08
C GLN A 88 11.12 1.88 -10.06
N GLU A 89 10.68 1.60 -8.83
CA GLU A 89 11.57 1.26 -7.71
C GLU A 89 11.79 -0.26 -7.56
N PHE A 90 10.87 -1.09 -8.09
CA PHE A 90 10.81 -2.53 -7.82
C PHE A 90 12.08 -3.28 -8.25
N ASP A 91 12.60 -2.99 -9.43
CA ASP A 91 13.74 -3.76 -9.97
C ASP A 91 15.03 -3.58 -9.16
N THR A 92 15.10 -2.52 -8.37
CA THR A 92 16.28 -2.19 -7.55
C THR A 92 16.10 -2.51 -6.06
N CYS A 93 14.91 -2.91 -5.61
CA CYS A 93 14.70 -3.27 -4.21
C CYS A 93 15.02 -4.75 -3.92
N ASP A 94 15.32 -5.06 -2.66
CA ASP A 94 15.46 -6.43 -2.16
C ASP A 94 14.13 -6.96 -1.61
N LEU A 95 13.32 -6.05 -1.06
CA LEU A 95 12.04 -6.38 -0.41
C LEU A 95 10.99 -5.33 -0.77
N LEU A 96 9.84 -5.80 -1.27
CA LEU A 96 8.63 -5.00 -1.40
C LEU A 96 7.62 -5.40 -0.32
N VAL A 97 7.09 -4.40 0.40
CA VAL A 97 6.01 -4.56 1.38
C VAL A 97 4.80 -3.74 0.94
N MET A 98 3.80 -4.41 0.38
CA MET A 98 2.56 -3.79 -0.11
C MET A 98 1.51 -3.69 1.00
N SER A 99 1.63 -2.63 1.84
CA SER A 99 0.73 -2.38 2.96
C SER A 99 -0.33 -1.30 2.69
N ALA A 100 -0.26 -0.63 1.55
CA ALA A 100 -1.25 0.37 1.16
C ALA A 100 -2.61 -0.27 0.86
N ALA A 101 -3.68 0.44 1.21
CA ALA A 101 -5.05 0.11 0.81
C ALA A 101 -5.34 0.71 -0.57
N VAL A 102 -4.96 -0.01 -1.61
CA VAL A 102 -5.18 0.39 -3.01
C VAL A 102 -6.64 0.15 -3.39
N ALA A 103 -7.29 1.13 -4.01
CA ALA A 103 -8.64 0.97 -4.52
C ALA A 103 -8.64 0.03 -5.73
N ASP A 104 -9.52 -0.98 -5.73
CA ASP A 104 -9.63 -1.96 -6.83
C ASP A 104 -10.22 -1.34 -8.10
N ALA A 105 -10.98 -0.26 -7.95
CA ALA A 105 -11.67 0.40 -9.06
C ALA A 105 -11.59 1.92 -8.95
N LYS A 106 -11.68 2.58 -10.10
CA LYS A 106 -11.72 4.03 -10.25
C LYS A 106 -12.92 4.46 -11.10
N PRO A 107 -13.41 5.71 -10.98
CA PRO A 107 -14.40 6.24 -11.92
C PRO A 107 -13.90 6.14 -13.36
N LEU A 108 -14.75 5.65 -14.26
CA LEU A 108 -14.44 5.57 -15.69
C LEU A 108 -14.21 6.95 -16.28
N GLN A 109 -14.95 7.95 -15.78
CA GLN A 109 -14.85 9.35 -16.17
C GLN A 109 -14.70 10.23 -14.94
N VAL A 110 -13.73 11.14 -14.98
CA VAL A 110 -13.51 12.16 -13.94
C VAL A 110 -14.07 13.49 -14.43
N SER A 111 -14.92 14.13 -13.66
CA SER A 111 -15.46 15.44 -13.99
C SER A 111 -14.45 16.54 -13.64
N GLU A 112 -14.18 17.44 -14.59
CA GLU A 112 -13.32 18.62 -14.35
C GLU A 112 -13.97 19.66 -13.44
N SER A 113 -15.29 19.61 -13.28
CA SER A 113 -16.06 20.50 -12.43
C SER A 113 -16.86 19.73 -11.39
N LYS A 114 -17.20 20.39 -10.27
CA LYS A 114 -18.05 19.81 -9.23
C LYS A 114 -19.39 19.37 -9.82
N ILE A 115 -19.69 18.08 -9.71
CA ILE A 115 -20.98 17.52 -10.15
C ILE A 115 -22.12 18.13 -9.32
N LYS A 116 -23.15 18.64 -9.99
CA LYS A 116 -24.27 19.32 -9.33
C LYS A 116 -25.08 18.34 -8.46
N LYS A 117 -25.72 18.88 -7.40
CA LYS A 117 -26.60 18.11 -6.53
C LYS A 117 -27.75 17.51 -7.37
N GLY A 118 -27.99 16.23 -7.22
CA GLY A 118 -29.02 15.48 -7.94
C GLY A 118 -28.59 14.91 -9.31
N SER A 119 -27.43 15.30 -9.84
CA SER A 119 -26.93 14.74 -11.12
C SER A 119 -26.10 13.48 -10.92
N LEU A 120 -25.64 13.19 -9.70
CA LEU A 120 -24.87 12.00 -9.37
C LEU A 120 -25.83 10.89 -8.90
N THR A 121 -26.32 10.09 -9.81
CA THR A 121 -27.24 8.97 -9.54
C THR A 121 -26.54 7.61 -9.66
N SER A 122 -25.47 7.54 -10.44
CA SER A 122 -24.64 6.34 -10.64
C SER A 122 -23.22 6.75 -10.96
N ILE A 123 -22.28 5.85 -10.73
CA ILE A 123 -20.87 6.00 -11.09
C ILE A 123 -20.47 4.74 -11.86
N GLU A 124 -20.03 4.90 -13.10
CA GLU A 124 -19.42 3.83 -13.85
C GLU A 124 -17.97 3.66 -13.40
N LEU A 125 -17.55 2.42 -13.16
CA LEU A 125 -16.22 2.10 -12.65
C LEU A 125 -15.41 1.31 -13.67
N ALA A 126 -14.11 1.57 -13.70
CA ALA A 126 -13.08 0.77 -14.36
C ALA A 126 -12.14 0.18 -13.32
N SER A 127 -11.56 -0.98 -13.59
CA SER A 127 -10.59 -1.60 -12.71
C SER A 127 -9.28 -0.82 -12.65
N ASN A 128 -8.68 -0.74 -11.49
CA ASN A 128 -7.31 -0.31 -11.30
C ASN A 128 -6.32 -1.47 -11.58
N PRO A 129 -5.05 -1.20 -11.86
CA PRO A 129 -4.05 -2.25 -12.02
C PRO A 129 -3.83 -3.01 -10.70
N ASP A 130 -3.67 -4.34 -10.79
CA ASP A 130 -3.16 -5.13 -9.67
C ASP A 130 -1.65 -4.92 -9.58
N ILE A 131 -1.25 -4.01 -8.69
CA ILE A 131 0.16 -3.58 -8.55
C ILE A 131 1.04 -4.78 -8.19
N VAL A 132 0.62 -5.57 -7.17
CA VAL A 132 1.41 -6.70 -6.69
C VAL A 132 1.59 -7.75 -7.78
N ALA A 133 0.50 -8.22 -8.39
CA ALA A 133 0.56 -9.23 -9.44
C ALA A 133 1.42 -8.75 -10.62
N THR A 134 1.29 -7.47 -11.00
CA THR A 134 2.04 -6.91 -12.13
C THR A 134 3.55 -6.87 -11.86
N VAL A 135 3.99 -6.30 -10.74
CA VAL A 135 5.43 -6.18 -10.47
C VAL A 135 6.05 -7.52 -10.07
N ALA A 136 5.34 -8.37 -9.33
CA ALA A 136 5.83 -9.67 -8.92
C ALA A 136 5.92 -10.68 -10.08
N SER A 137 5.22 -10.45 -11.21
CA SER A 137 5.37 -11.28 -12.41
C SER A 137 6.79 -11.26 -12.97
N ARG A 138 7.55 -10.18 -12.74
CA ARG A 138 8.95 -10.03 -13.18
C ARG A 138 9.96 -10.16 -12.04
N LYS A 139 9.51 -10.60 -10.86
CA LYS A 139 10.35 -10.85 -9.68
C LYS A 139 11.52 -11.78 -10.02
N LYS A 140 12.74 -11.41 -9.58
CA LYS A 140 13.97 -12.22 -9.70
C LYS A 140 14.40 -12.69 -8.30
N ASN A 141 15.03 -11.79 -7.54
CA ASN A 141 15.53 -12.04 -6.19
C ASN A 141 14.78 -11.25 -5.11
N GLN A 142 13.81 -10.41 -5.52
CA GLN A 142 13.02 -9.62 -4.61
C GLN A 142 12.08 -10.51 -3.78
N ALA A 143 12.01 -10.27 -2.48
CA ALA A 143 10.93 -10.77 -1.65
C ALA A 143 9.72 -9.83 -1.74
N VAL A 144 8.51 -10.39 -1.80
CA VAL A 144 7.26 -9.63 -1.89
C VAL A 144 6.34 -10.04 -0.75
N ILE A 145 6.01 -9.07 0.10
CA ILE A 145 5.04 -9.22 1.19
C ILE A 145 3.79 -8.41 0.84
N ALA A 146 2.63 -9.05 0.91
CA ALA A 146 1.35 -8.42 0.67
C ALA A 146 0.42 -8.53 1.88
N PHE A 147 -0.58 -7.67 1.93
CA PHE A 147 -1.64 -7.67 2.93
C PHE A 147 -3.00 -7.76 2.24
N ALA A 148 -3.90 -8.53 2.81
CA ALA A 148 -5.28 -8.62 2.38
C ALA A 148 -6.20 -8.38 3.58
N ALA A 149 -7.19 -7.51 3.41
CA ALA A 149 -8.24 -7.25 4.38
C ALA A 149 -9.44 -8.14 4.04
N GLU A 150 -9.84 -9.00 4.97
CA GLU A 150 -10.91 -9.98 4.77
C GLU A 150 -11.93 -9.87 5.91
N THR A 151 -13.21 -10.02 5.57
CA THR A 151 -14.29 -10.09 6.56
C THR A 151 -14.47 -11.48 7.15
N SER A 152 -13.78 -12.48 6.59
CA SER A 152 -13.70 -13.85 7.12
C SER A 152 -12.30 -14.40 6.81
N LEU A 153 -11.67 -15.07 7.77
CA LEU A 153 -10.36 -15.69 7.60
C LEU A 153 -10.51 -17.03 6.85
N ASP A 154 -10.59 -16.96 5.52
CA ASP A 154 -10.53 -18.13 4.64
C ASP A 154 -9.09 -18.37 4.18
N ILE A 155 -8.46 -19.42 4.75
CA ILE A 155 -7.07 -19.78 4.45
C ILE A 155 -6.91 -20.24 3.00
N GLU A 156 -7.90 -20.92 2.42
CA GLU A 156 -7.82 -21.38 1.04
C GLU A 156 -7.92 -20.21 0.05
N GLU A 157 -8.76 -19.22 0.34
CA GLU A 157 -8.80 -17.97 -0.40
C GLU A 157 -7.46 -17.22 -0.26
N GLY A 158 -6.89 -17.16 0.93
CA GLY A 158 -5.57 -16.57 1.19
C GLY A 158 -4.48 -17.25 0.36
N LYS A 159 -4.44 -18.57 0.29
CA LYS A 159 -3.51 -19.33 -0.56
C LYS A 159 -3.67 -19.01 -2.04
N ARG A 160 -4.91 -18.93 -2.52
CA ARG A 160 -5.18 -18.55 -3.92
C ARG A 160 -4.66 -17.14 -4.23
N LYS A 161 -4.89 -16.18 -3.33
CA LYS A 161 -4.38 -14.80 -3.46
C LYS A 161 -2.85 -14.74 -3.42
N LEU A 162 -2.21 -15.49 -2.51
CA LEU A 162 -0.76 -15.57 -2.44
C LEU A 162 -0.17 -16.04 -3.79
N LEU A 163 -0.71 -17.11 -4.34
CA LEU A 163 -0.25 -17.68 -5.62
C LEU A 163 -0.55 -16.76 -6.79
N SER A 164 -1.77 -16.23 -6.89
CA SER A 164 -2.16 -15.36 -8.01
C SER A 164 -1.37 -14.06 -8.06
N LYS A 165 -0.94 -13.55 -6.90
CA LYS A 165 -0.11 -12.34 -6.80
C LYS A 165 1.39 -12.62 -6.86
N ASN A 166 1.82 -13.87 -6.95
CA ASN A 166 3.23 -14.28 -6.87
C ASN A 166 3.97 -13.65 -5.68
N ALA A 167 3.27 -13.46 -4.54
CA ALA A 167 3.84 -12.96 -3.31
C ALA A 167 4.52 -14.10 -2.54
N ASP A 168 5.52 -13.77 -1.72
CA ASP A 168 6.22 -14.75 -0.87
C ASP A 168 5.52 -14.91 0.49
N ILE A 169 4.92 -13.82 0.97
CA ILE A 169 4.14 -13.80 2.21
C ILE A 169 2.86 -12.98 1.98
N LEU A 170 1.74 -13.50 2.47
CA LEU A 170 0.47 -12.77 2.52
C LEU A 170 -0.05 -12.76 3.95
N PHE A 171 -0.22 -11.56 4.51
CA PHE A 171 -0.90 -11.37 5.78
C PHE A 171 -2.39 -11.15 5.54
N LEU A 172 -3.22 -11.99 6.18
CA LEU A 172 -4.67 -11.84 6.17
C LEU A 172 -5.07 -11.05 7.42
N ASN A 173 -5.65 -9.88 7.22
CA ASN A 173 -6.19 -9.05 8.30
C ASN A 173 -7.70 -9.26 8.38
N ASP A 174 -8.19 -9.74 9.53
CA ASP A 174 -9.62 -9.80 9.80
C ASP A 174 -10.14 -8.38 10.05
N VAL A 175 -11.04 -7.91 9.18
CA VAL A 175 -11.65 -6.58 9.27
C VAL A 175 -13.14 -6.64 9.63
N ALA A 176 -13.63 -7.79 10.13
CA ALA A 176 -15.03 -7.94 10.59
C ALA A 176 -15.39 -6.98 11.75
N GLY A 177 -14.38 -6.51 12.52
CA GLY A 177 -14.53 -5.46 13.54
C GLY A 177 -14.05 -4.11 13.01
N SER A 178 -14.84 -3.06 13.22
CA SER A 178 -14.53 -1.69 12.71
C SER A 178 -13.29 -1.02 13.32
N GLU A 179 -12.59 -1.65 14.26
CA GLU A 179 -11.50 -1.06 15.05
C GLU A 179 -10.16 -1.00 14.31
N ILE A 180 -10.00 -1.71 13.19
CA ILE A 180 -8.70 -1.91 12.53
C ILE A 180 -8.25 -0.70 11.70
N PHE A 181 -9.17 0.15 11.26
CA PHE A 181 -8.86 1.26 10.34
C PHE A 181 -8.46 2.58 11.00
N GLY A 182 -8.39 2.68 12.31
CA GLY A 182 -8.15 3.92 13.05
C GLY A 182 -7.22 3.84 14.26
N SER A 183 -6.81 2.66 14.66
CA SER A 183 -5.92 2.48 15.82
C SER A 183 -4.45 2.70 15.49
#